data_cc7837e2ce4a9ed29e7d23f186d8a509
#
_entry.id   cc7837e2ce4a9ed29e7d23f186d8a509
#
_cell.length_a   1.000
_cell.length_b   1.000
_cell.length_c   1.000
_cell.angle_alpha   90.00
_cell.angle_beta   90.00
_cell.angle_gamma   90.00
#
_symmetry.space_group_name_H-M   'P 1'
#
loop_
_entity.id
_entity.type
_entity.pdbx_description
1 polymer ?
#
loop_
_entity_poly.entity_id
_entity_poly.type
_entity_poly.pdbx_seq_one_letter_code
_entity_poly.pdbx_strand_id
1 'polypeptide(L)'
;LAQFAAEATTEWLDALPIFSAPLARNFLEQGSVNDRFFSLLSLVHIGVPLGAFALIWIHTQRVPQAKTSPPRALKVGLTLSLVALALVKPALSQGQADLDSSPSILNLDWFYLWSYPLIYSWGPGKVWILAGGITGFLLVLPFMGGRKRGKGEYQITTVPRGHMVAARAGETVLEAALRQGL
;
A
#
# COMPACT_ATOMS: atom_id res chain seq x y z
N LEU A 1 8.45 0.42 20.99
CA LEU A 1 8.06 -0.13 19.70
C LEU A 1 8.70 0.60 18.52
N ALA A 2 8.70 1.95 18.50
CA ALA A 2 9.34 2.73 17.44
C ALA A 2 10.84 2.47 17.32
N GLN A 3 11.55 2.38 18.45
CA GLN A 3 12.96 2.00 18.51
C GLN A 3 13.20 0.63 17.86
N PHE A 4 12.48 -0.40 18.30
CA PHE A 4 12.58 -1.73 17.71
C PHE A 4 12.31 -1.73 16.20
N ALA A 5 11.29 -0.99 15.76
CA ALA A 5 10.97 -0.89 14.34
C ALA A 5 12.10 -0.18 13.55
N ALA A 6 12.76 0.83 14.13
CA ALA A 6 13.88 1.50 13.50
C ALA A 6 15.10 0.56 13.37
N GLU A 7 15.45 -0.17 14.42
CA GLU A 7 16.52 -1.17 14.42
C GLU A 7 16.26 -2.29 13.41
N ALA A 8 15.12 -2.93 13.50
CA ALA A 8 14.74 -4.02 12.60
C ALA A 8 14.65 -3.59 11.13
N THR A 9 14.19 -2.35 10.86
CA THR A 9 14.13 -1.81 9.50
C THR A 9 15.53 -1.59 8.93
N THR A 10 16.43 -1.01 9.70
CA THR A 10 17.81 -0.78 9.26
C THR A 10 18.55 -2.09 9.01
N GLU A 11 18.42 -3.08 9.89
CA GLU A 11 18.99 -4.42 9.68
C GLU A 11 18.42 -5.11 8.44
N TRP A 12 17.12 -4.95 8.20
CA TRP A 12 16.48 -5.51 7.01
C TRP A 12 16.98 -4.85 5.72
N LEU A 13 17.16 -3.52 5.74
CA LEU A 13 17.70 -2.78 4.59
C LEU A 13 19.18 -3.08 4.36
N ASP A 14 19.97 -3.24 5.43
CA ASP A 14 21.39 -3.59 5.34
C ASP A 14 21.65 -4.96 4.67
N ALA A 15 20.66 -5.83 4.66
CA ALA A 15 20.74 -7.11 3.91
C ALA A 15 20.68 -6.94 2.39
N LEU A 16 20.35 -5.76 1.88
CA LEU A 16 20.40 -5.46 0.45
C LEU A 16 21.83 -5.07 0.04
N PRO A 17 22.37 -5.62 -1.04
CA PRO A 17 23.74 -5.35 -1.48
C PRO A 17 23.92 -3.97 -2.13
N ILE A 18 23.00 -3.06 -1.92
CA ILE A 18 23.02 -1.69 -2.45
C ILE A 18 23.64 -0.67 -1.48
N PHE A 19 23.76 -1.04 -0.21
CA PHE A 19 24.35 -0.19 0.82
C PHE A 19 25.79 -0.59 1.10
N SER A 20 26.71 0.37 1.07
CA SER A 20 28.14 0.14 1.26
C SER A 20 28.57 0.13 2.74
N ALA A 21 27.73 0.66 3.62
CA ALA A 21 27.98 0.71 5.06
C ALA A 21 26.67 0.42 5.83
N PRO A 22 26.78 -0.16 7.05
CA PRO A 22 25.61 -0.45 7.85
C PRO A 22 24.78 0.79 8.13
N LEU A 23 23.50 0.77 7.76
CA LEU A 23 22.57 1.87 8.00
C LEU A 23 22.33 2.09 9.49
N ALA A 24 22.28 1.00 10.28
CA ALA A 24 22.12 1.06 11.72
C ALA A 24 23.20 1.93 12.36
N ARG A 25 24.47 1.75 11.96
CA ARG A 25 25.59 2.57 12.46
C ARG A 25 25.40 4.04 12.14
N ASN A 26 24.95 4.37 10.95
CA ASN A 26 24.87 5.76 10.49
C ASN A 26 23.64 6.51 11.00
N PHE A 27 22.55 5.77 11.29
CA PHE A 27 21.26 6.38 11.63
C PHE A 27 20.84 6.18 13.10
N LEU A 28 21.40 5.17 13.79
CA LEU A 28 20.99 4.82 15.15
C LEU A 28 22.12 4.97 16.18
N GLU A 29 23.33 5.37 15.76
CA GLU A 29 24.42 5.62 16.68
C GLU A 29 24.16 6.88 17.53
N GLN A 30 24.61 6.86 18.78
CA GLN A 30 24.54 8.02 19.66
C GLN A 30 25.16 9.25 18.99
N GLY A 31 24.42 10.34 18.95
CA GLY A 31 24.82 11.59 18.27
C GLY A 31 24.31 11.73 16.84
N SER A 32 23.95 10.65 16.16
CA SER A 32 23.27 10.72 14.86
C SER A 32 21.80 11.08 15.02
N VAL A 33 21.14 10.54 16.06
CA VAL A 33 19.75 10.84 16.40
C VAL A 33 19.69 12.10 17.24
N ASN A 34 19.64 13.23 16.57
CA ASN A 34 19.43 14.53 17.19
C ASN A 34 18.06 15.10 16.87
N ASP A 35 17.65 16.18 17.55
CA ASP A 35 16.33 16.79 17.36
C ASP A 35 16.05 17.19 15.91
N ARG A 36 17.07 17.63 15.18
CA ARG A 36 16.94 18.02 13.77
C ARG A 36 16.64 16.79 12.90
N PHE A 37 17.37 15.70 13.11
CA PHE A 37 17.17 14.44 12.38
C PHE A 37 15.78 13.84 12.68
N PHE A 38 15.41 13.81 13.96
CA PHE A 38 14.09 13.35 14.39
C PHE A 38 12.97 14.20 13.78
N SER A 39 13.10 15.53 13.80
CA SER A 39 12.12 16.43 13.20
C SER A 39 12.02 16.24 11.69
N LEU A 40 13.14 16.03 10.99
CA LEU A 40 13.15 15.75 9.56
C LEU A 40 12.45 14.44 9.23
N LEU A 41 12.78 13.36 9.96
CA LEU A 41 12.13 12.07 9.77
C LEU A 41 10.63 12.14 10.04
N SER A 42 10.21 12.82 11.09
CA SER A 42 8.80 13.02 11.43
C SER A 42 8.08 13.81 10.33
N LEU A 43 8.71 14.86 9.81
CA LEU A 43 8.17 15.66 8.71
C LEU A 43 7.99 14.80 7.45
N VAL A 44 8.98 14.00 7.08
CA VAL A 44 8.91 13.12 5.91
C VAL A 44 7.87 12.03 6.13
N HIS A 45 7.85 11.39 7.30
CA HIS A 45 6.92 10.31 7.63
C HIS A 45 5.44 10.75 7.65
N ILE A 46 5.18 11.99 8.04
CA ILE A 46 3.84 12.59 8.00
C ILE A 46 3.57 13.21 6.63
N GLY A 47 4.50 13.98 6.11
CA GLY A 47 4.32 14.77 4.89
C GLY A 47 4.15 13.93 3.62
N VAL A 48 4.94 12.85 3.47
CA VAL A 48 4.85 11.99 2.27
C VAL A 48 3.51 11.26 2.19
N PRO A 49 3.00 10.59 3.24
CA PRO A 49 1.68 9.96 3.20
C PRO A 49 0.53 10.96 2.97
N LEU A 50 0.58 12.13 3.61
CA LEU A 50 -0.44 13.16 3.40
C LEU A 50 -0.39 13.72 1.98
N GLY A 51 0.79 13.97 1.44
CA GLY A 51 0.97 14.41 0.06
C GLY A 51 0.46 13.36 -0.94
N ALA A 52 0.80 12.08 -0.74
CA ALA A 52 0.30 10.98 -1.55
C ALA A 52 -1.22 10.88 -1.47
N PHE A 53 -1.79 10.99 -0.27
CA PHE A 53 -3.25 10.99 -0.09
C PHE A 53 -3.92 12.15 -0.83
N ALA A 54 -3.38 13.37 -0.74
CA ALA A 54 -3.88 14.53 -1.45
C ALA A 54 -3.82 14.35 -2.99
N LEU A 55 -2.71 13.81 -3.50
CA LEU A 55 -2.55 13.51 -4.93
C LEU A 55 -3.55 12.45 -5.42
N ILE A 56 -3.73 11.36 -4.67
CA ILE A 56 -4.72 10.33 -4.98
C ILE A 56 -6.13 10.93 -4.95
N TRP A 57 -6.44 11.76 -3.95
CA TRP A 57 -7.73 12.42 -3.86
C TRP A 57 -7.99 13.31 -5.07
N ILE A 58 -7.04 14.17 -5.47
CA ILE A 58 -7.13 15.01 -6.66
C ILE A 58 -7.30 14.16 -7.93
N HIS A 59 -6.51 13.08 -8.05
CA HIS A 59 -6.58 12.17 -9.17
C HIS A 59 -7.97 11.55 -9.30
N THR A 60 -8.51 11.00 -8.22
CA THR A 60 -9.83 10.36 -8.22
C THR A 60 -10.97 11.33 -8.52
N GLN A 61 -10.85 12.61 -8.14
CA GLN A 61 -11.84 13.63 -8.48
C GLN A 61 -11.83 14.01 -9.97
N ARG A 62 -10.71 13.77 -10.65
CA ARG A 62 -10.56 14.10 -12.08
C ARG A 62 -10.84 12.94 -13.02
N VAL A 63 -11.03 11.72 -12.52
CA VAL A 63 -11.40 10.57 -13.35
C VAL A 63 -12.88 10.68 -13.72
N PRO A 64 -13.22 10.88 -15.01
CA PRO A 64 -14.61 11.00 -15.42
C PRO A 64 -15.37 9.69 -15.17
N GLN A 65 -16.58 9.83 -14.65
CA GLN A 65 -17.53 8.72 -14.38
C GLN A 65 -17.14 7.76 -13.24
N ALA A 66 -16.04 7.95 -12.55
CA ALA A 66 -15.70 7.14 -11.39
C ALA A 66 -16.59 7.51 -10.18
N LYS A 67 -17.36 6.54 -9.68
CA LYS A 67 -18.08 6.68 -8.40
C LYS A 67 -17.08 6.40 -7.25
N THR A 68 -16.30 7.40 -6.89
CA THR A 68 -15.25 7.29 -5.88
C THR A 68 -15.77 7.38 -4.44
N SER A 69 -16.97 7.89 -4.25
CA SER A 69 -17.59 8.02 -2.91
C SER A 69 -18.45 6.82 -2.59
N PRO A 70 -18.17 6.10 -1.49
CA PRO A 70 -19.03 5.01 -1.03
C PRO A 70 -20.39 5.54 -0.52
N PRO A 71 -21.41 4.69 -0.42
CA PRO A 71 -22.72 5.05 0.15
C PRO A 71 -22.59 5.71 1.53
N ARG A 72 -23.49 6.66 1.83
CA ARG A 72 -23.46 7.39 3.12
C ARG A 72 -23.50 6.45 4.32
N ALA A 73 -24.35 5.42 4.28
CA ALA A 73 -24.46 4.45 5.36
C ALA A 73 -23.13 3.74 5.65
N LEU A 74 -22.39 3.35 4.60
CA LEU A 74 -21.08 2.73 4.76
C LEU A 74 -20.05 3.70 5.34
N LYS A 75 -20.03 4.96 4.87
CA LYS A 75 -19.13 6.00 5.43
C LYS A 75 -19.39 6.22 6.91
N VAL A 76 -20.64 6.45 7.27
CA VAL A 76 -21.04 6.68 8.67
C VAL A 76 -20.77 5.46 9.52
N GLY A 77 -21.15 4.27 9.06
CA GLY A 77 -20.91 3.01 9.76
C GLY A 77 -19.43 2.77 10.03
N LEU A 78 -18.58 2.91 9.03
CA LEU A 78 -17.13 2.77 9.17
C LEU A 78 -16.54 3.80 10.14
N THR A 79 -16.93 5.07 10.03
CA THR A 79 -16.45 6.13 10.92
C THR A 79 -16.85 5.86 12.37
N LEU A 80 -18.12 5.51 12.61
CA LEU A 80 -18.60 5.17 13.96
C LEU A 80 -17.90 3.94 14.53
N SER A 81 -17.66 2.91 13.71
CA SER A 81 -16.92 1.71 14.12
C SER A 81 -15.48 2.04 14.52
N LEU A 82 -14.79 2.90 13.74
CA LEU A 82 -13.43 3.32 14.06
C LEU A 82 -13.38 4.17 15.34
N VAL A 83 -14.32 5.09 15.51
CA VAL A 83 -14.43 5.89 16.75
C VAL A 83 -14.71 5.00 17.96
N ALA A 84 -15.67 4.09 17.85
CA ALA A 84 -15.98 3.14 18.92
C ALA A 84 -14.76 2.28 19.27
N LEU A 85 -14.05 1.76 18.28
CA LEU A 85 -12.83 0.98 18.48
C LEU A 85 -11.75 1.80 19.19
N ALA A 86 -11.53 3.05 18.77
CA ALA A 86 -10.55 3.95 19.37
C ALA A 86 -10.88 4.27 20.85
N LEU A 87 -12.18 4.34 21.20
CA LEU A 87 -12.61 4.56 22.58
C LEU A 87 -12.48 3.30 23.44
N VAL A 88 -12.77 2.12 22.89
CA VAL A 88 -12.68 0.83 23.60
C VAL A 88 -11.24 0.37 23.76
N LYS A 89 -10.41 0.63 22.76
CA LYS A 89 -9.00 0.21 22.76
C LYS A 89 -8.09 1.36 22.30
N PRO A 90 -7.90 2.38 23.13
CA PRO A 90 -7.07 3.53 22.77
C PRO A 90 -5.62 3.11 22.57
N ALA A 91 -4.97 3.70 21.57
CA ALA A 91 -3.52 3.59 21.41
C ALA A 91 -2.83 4.38 22.53
N LEU A 92 -2.08 3.68 23.37
CA LEU A 92 -1.31 4.29 24.46
C LEU A 92 0.13 4.51 24.02
N SER A 93 0.67 5.67 24.40
CA SER A 93 2.10 5.94 24.23
C SER A 93 2.91 5.03 25.15
N GLN A 94 3.98 4.45 24.62
CA GLN A 94 4.95 3.71 25.40
C GLN A 94 5.95 4.68 26.03
N GLY A 95 6.85 4.15 26.90
CA GLY A 95 7.92 4.93 27.49
C GLY A 95 8.84 5.57 26.47
N GLN A 96 9.66 6.49 26.91
CA GLN A 96 10.67 7.16 26.09
C GLN A 96 11.62 6.12 25.46
N ALA A 97 12.03 6.35 24.22
CA ALA A 97 13.02 5.50 23.56
C ALA A 97 14.41 5.66 24.23
N ASP A 98 15.07 4.55 24.42
CA ASP A 98 16.44 4.46 24.93
C ASP A 98 17.20 3.50 24.02
N LEU A 99 18.09 4.05 23.17
CA LEU A 99 18.84 3.28 22.19
C LEU A 99 19.95 2.43 22.82
N ASP A 100 20.27 2.68 24.10
CA ASP A 100 21.28 1.91 24.85
C ASP A 100 20.68 0.68 25.53
N SER A 101 19.36 0.54 25.52
CA SER A 101 18.66 -0.57 26.15
C SER A 101 17.77 -1.32 25.17
N SER A 102 17.75 -2.66 25.28
CA SER A 102 16.80 -3.48 24.54
C SER A 102 15.52 -3.66 25.34
N PRO A 103 14.35 -3.32 24.78
CA PRO A 103 13.08 -3.48 25.48
C PRO A 103 12.79 -4.97 25.70
N SER A 104 12.50 -5.32 26.97
CA SER A 104 12.25 -6.72 27.38
C SER A 104 10.92 -7.29 26.91
N ILE A 105 9.92 -6.43 26.69
CA ILE A 105 8.57 -6.81 26.25
C ILE A 105 8.11 -5.85 25.16
N LEU A 106 7.74 -6.43 24.00
CA LEU A 106 7.20 -5.68 22.86
C LEU A 106 5.78 -6.19 22.56
N ASN A 107 4.81 -5.30 22.65
CA ASN A 107 3.47 -5.55 22.14
C ASN A 107 3.44 -5.19 20.66
N LEU A 108 3.80 -6.12 19.79
CA LEU A 108 3.80 -5.94 18.35
C LEU A 108 2.38 -5.97 17.81
N ASP A 109 2.07 -5.02 16.92
CA ASP A 109 0.87 -5.07 16.11
C ASP A 109 1.03 -6.17 15.06
N TRP A 110 0.19 -7.21 15.13
CA TRP A 110 0.26 -8.35 14.22
C TRP A 110 -0.08 -8.00 12.77
N PHE A 111 -0.80 -6.89 12.53
CA PHE A 111 -1.24 -6.50 11.19
C PHE A 111 -0.17 -5.69 10.45
N TYR A 112 0.36 -4.63 11.09
CA TYR A 112 1.36 -3.77 10.46
C TYR A 112 2.80 -4.25 10.66
N LEU A 113 3.09 -4.91 11.77
CA LEU A 113 4.45 -5.26 12.18
C LEU A 113 4.74 -6.76 12.14
N TRP A 114 3.89 -7.55 11.48
CA TRP A 114 4.03 -9.02 11.38
C TRP A 114 5.34 -9.46 10.73
N SER A 115 5.92 -8.63 9.85
CA SER A 115 7.18 -8.93 9.16
C SER A 115 8.41 -8.84 10.08
N TYR A 116 8.38 -8.02 11.12
CA TYR A 116 9.55 -7.83 11.98
C TYR A 116 9.97 -9.09 12.74
N PRO A 117 9.09 -9.88 13.36
CA PRO A 117 9.48 -11.16 13.94
C PRO A 117 10.10 -12.12 12.93
N LEU A 118 9.71 -12.05 11.65
CA LEU A 118 10.28 -12.89 10.60
C LEU A 118 11.71 -12.50 10.27
N ILE A 119 12.08 -11.22 10.37
CA ILE A 119 13.47 -10.77 10.17
C ILE A 119 14.40 -11.48 11.12
N TYR A 120 14.00 -11.61 12.39
CA TYR A 120 14.82 -12.28 13.42
C TYR A 120 14.73 -13.80 13.37
N SER A 121 13.58 -14.38 13.03
CA SER A 121 13.42 -15.85 13.00
C SER A 121 13.93 -16.49 11.71
N TRP A 122 13.76 -15.82 10.57
CA TRP A 122 14.15 -16.36 9.25
C TRP A 122 15.44 -15.74 8.71
N GLY A 123 15.80 -14.57 9.21
CA GLY A 123 16.84 -13.72 8.69
C GLY A 123 16.34 -12.76 7.60
N PRO A 124 16.96 -11.58 7.49
CA PRO A 124 16.48 -10.48 6.64
C PRO A 124 16.47 -10.82 5.15
N GLY A 125 17.43 -11.63 4.67
CA GLY A 125 17.49 -12.04 3.25
C GLY A 125 16.30 -12.88 2.81
N LYS A 126 15.81 -13.80 3.66
CA LYS A 126 14.62 -14.62 3.33
C LYS A 126 13.35 -13.78 3.32
N VAL A 127 13.27 -12.76 4.17
CA VAL A 127 12.13 -11.84 4.17
C VAL A 127 12.13 -11.00 2.90
N TRP A 128 13.30 -10.62 2.37
CA TRP A 128 13.39 -9.98 1.05
C TRP A 128 12.94 -10.89 -0.10
N ILE A 129 13.31 -12.18 -0.06
CA ILE A 129 12.84 -13.15 -1.05
C ILE A 129 11.32 -13.30 -0.98
N LEU A 130 10.74 -13.35 0.22
CA LEU A 130 9.29 -13.37 0.40
C LEU A 130 8.62 -12.11 -0.15
N ALA A 131 9.10 -10.94 0.23
CA ALA A 131 8.58 -9.65 -0.23
C ALA A 131 8.68 -9.50 -1.76
N GLY A 132 9.83 -9.84 -2.33
CA GLY A 132 10.05 -9.84 -3.78
C GLY A 132 9.17 -10.85 -4.51
N GLY A 133 9.00 -12.05 -3.93
CA GLY A 133 8.12 -13.09 -4.48
C GLY A 133 6.65 -12.65 -4.50
N ILE A 134 6.14 -12.09 -3.41
CA ILE A 134 4.77 -11.56 -3.35
C ILE A 134 4.61 -10.41 -4.35
N THR A 135 5.54 -9.47 -4.38
CA THR A 135 5.48 -8.34 -5.31
C THR A 135 5.53 -8.81 -6.77
N GLY A 136 6.44 -9.72 -7.09
CA GLY A 136 6.56 -10.31 -8.43
C GLY A 136 5.29 -11.06 -8.83
N PHE A 137 4.71 -11.85 -7.92
CA PHE A 137 3.43 -12.53 -8.15
C PHE A 137 2.30 -11.53 -8.45
N LEU A 138 2.16 -10.48 -7.65
CA LEU A 138 1.14 -9.46 -7.86
C LEU A 138 1.32 -8.71 -9.18
N LEU A 139 2.56 -8.45 -9.60
CA LEU A 139 2.87 -7.83 -10.88
C LEU A 139 2.52 -8.74 -12.07
N VAL A 140 2.69 -10.04 -11.94
CA VAL A 140 2.42 -11.03 -13.00
C VAL A 140 0.92 -11.41 -13.04
N LEU A 141 0.22 -11.32 -11.91
CA LEU A 141 -1.18 -11.72 -11.77
C LEU A 141 -2.14 -11.18 -12.85
N PRO A 142 -2.07 -9.88 -13.27
CA PRO A 142 -2.92 -9.35 -14.33
C PRO A 142 -2.69 -10.02 -15.69
N PHE A 143 -1.50 -10.55 -15.92
CA PHE A 143 -1.12 -11.21 -17.18
C PHE A 143 -1.44 -12.71 -17.18
N MET A 144 -1.65 -13.32 -16.00
CA MET A 144 -2.02 -14.74 -15.87
C MET A 144 -3.50 -14.99 -16.21
N GLY A 145 -4.34 -13.97 -16.10
CA GLY A 145 -5.73 -14.04 -16.52
C GLY A 145 -5.82 -14.11 -18.04
N GLY A 146 -5.79 -15.32 -18.60
CA GLY A 146 -6.09 -15.51 -20.01
C GLY A 146 -7.43 -14.86 -20.32
N ARG A 147 -7.47 -13.90 -21.26
CA ARG A 147 -8.71 -13.41 -21.83
C ARG A 147 -9.46 -14.62 -22.35
N LYS A 148 -10.44 -15.10 -21.59
CA LYS A 148 -11.44 -16.03 -22.14
C LYS A 148 -12.12 -15.25 -23.25
N ARG A 149 -11.66 -15.43 -24.49
CA ARG A 149 -12.41 -14.99 -25.65
C ARG A 149 -13.73 -15.74 -25.60
N GLY A 150 -14.77 -15.07 -25.07
CA GLY A 150 -16.12 -15.60 -25.10
C GLY A 150 -16.44 -15.88 -26.57
N LYS A 151 -16.93 -17.06 -26.84
CA LYS A 151 -17.52 -17.37 -28.15
C LYS A 151 -18.93 -16.81 -28.12
N GLY A 152 -19.13 -15.57 -28.56
CA GLY A 152 -20.45 -14.97 -28.58
C GLY A 152 -20.44 -13.65 -29.34
N GLU A 153 -21.58 -13.35 -29.94
CA GLU A 153 -21.89 -12.08 -30.55
C GLU A 153 -22.77 -11.30 -29.57
N TYR A 154 -22.40 -10.07 -29.29
CA TYR A 154 -23.08 -9.17 -28.35
C TYR A 154 -23.70 -8.03 -29.13
N GLN A 155 -24.96 -7.71 -28.87
CA GLN A 155 -25.59 -6.50 -29.39
C GLN A 155 -25.39 -5.33 -28.43
N ILE A 156 -24.77 -4.28 -28.91
CA ILE A 156 -24.53 -3.06 -28.16
C ILE A 156 -25.42 -1.96 -28.72
N THR A 157 -26.28 -1.39 -27.89
CA THR A 157 -27.12 -0.25 -28.30
C THR A 157 -26.47 1.05 -27.85
N THR A 158 -26.21 1.96 -28.79
CA THR A 158 -25.65 3.28 -28.48
C THR A 158 -26.77 4.27 -28.10
N VAL A 159 -26.57 4.97 -26.97
CA VAL A 159 -27.50 6.00 -26.49
C VAL A 159 -26.87 7.38 -26.74
N PRO A 160 -27.60 8.38 -27.26
CA PRO A 160 -29.05 8.45 -27.45
C PRO A 160 -29.58 8.03 -28.84
N ARG A 161 -28.71 7.69 -29.78
CA ARG A 161 -29.13 7.47 -31.19
C ARG A 161 -29.72 6.10 -31.50
N GLY A 162 -29.68 5.16 -30.57
CA GLY A 162 -30.32 3.84 -30.71
C GLY A 162 -29.69 2.91 -31.76
N HIS A 163 -28.48 3.21 -32.28
CA HIS A 163 -27.82 2.33 -33.24
C HIS A 163 -27.41 1.02 -32.54
N MET A 164 -27.78 -0.11 -33.19
CA MET A 164 -27.34 -1.42 -32.73
C MET A 164 -26.05 -1.81 -33.43
N VAL A 165 -25.03 -2.13 -32.65
CA VAL A 165 -23.74 -2.60 -33.12
C VAL A 165 -23.52 -4.02 -32.66
N ALA A 166 -23.35 -4.93 -33.60
CA ALA A 166 -23.00 -6.31 -33.27
C ALA A 166 -21.50 -6.43 -33.04
N ALA A 167 -21.08 -6.69 -31.81
CA ALA A 167 -19.67 -6.85 -31.42
C ALA A 167 -19.35 -8.34 -31.20
N ARG A 168 -18.22 -8.79 -31.69
CA ARG A 168 -17.72 -10.13 -31.43
C ARG A 168 -16.98 -10.18 -30.11
N ALA A 169 -17.02 -11.33 -29.46
CA ALA A 169 -16.28 -11.52 -28.22
C ALA A 169 -14.77 -11.22 -28.38
N GLY A 170 -14.28 -10.27 -27.60
CA GLY A 170 -12.89 -9.78 -27.65
C GLY A 170 -12.63 -8.62 -28.61
N GLU A 171 -13.65 -8.16 -29.33
CA GLU A 171 -13.63 -6.95 -30.15
C GLU A 171 -13.95 -5.73 -29.25
N THR A 172 -13.28 -4.61 -29.45
CA THR A 172 -13.62 -3.37 -28.77
C THR A 172 -14.87 -2.75 -29.40
N VAL A 173 -15.59 -1.92 -28.61
CA VAL A 173 -16.77 -1.20 -29.14
C VAL A 173 -16.42 -0.34 -30.35
N LEU A 174 -15.25 0.26 -30.34
CA LEU A 174 -14.76 1.09 -31.47
C LEU A 174 -14.51 0.24 -32.72
N GLU A 175 -13.83 -0.89 -32.60
CA GLU A 175 -13.60 -1.81 -33.72
C GLU A 175 -14.90 -2.35 -34.33
N ALA A 176 -15.85 -2.71 -33.46
CA ALA A 176 -17.17 -3.16 -33.88
C ALA A 176 -17.96 -2.06 -34.62
N ALA A 177 -17.89 -0.80 -34.14
CA ALA A 177 -18.53 0.35 -34.77
C ALA A 177 -17.89 0.67 -36.14
N LEU A 178 -16.56 0.77 -36.19
CA LEU A 178 -15.83 1.00 -37.46
C LEU A 178 -16.08 -0.09 -38.50
N ARG A 179 -16.17 -1.35 -38.09
CA ARG A 179 -16.49 -2.47 -38.99
C ARG A 179 -17.89 -2.36 -39.60
N GLN A 180 -18.82 -1.69 -38.94
CA GLN A 180 -20.19 -1.48 -39.41
C GLN A 180 -20.40 -0.08 -40.03
N GLY A 181 -19.34 0.71 -40.21
CA GLY A 181 -19.41 1.98 -40.90
C GLY A 181 -20.01 3.13 -40.08
N LEU A 182 -19.94 3.02 -38.73
CA LEU A 182 -20.43 4.03 -37.78
C LEU A 182 -19.29 4.88 -37.25
#